data_e0b8b20c6beba3371f41fdd781e7334a
#
_entry.id   e0b8b20c6beba3371f41fdd781e7334a
#
_cell.length_a   1.000
_cell.length_b   1.000
_cell.length_c   1.000
_cell.angle_alpha   90.00
_cell.angle_beta   90.00
_cell.angle_gamma   90.00
#
_symmetry.space_group_name_H-M   'P 1'
#
loop_
_entity.id
_entity.type
_entity.pdbx_description
1 polymer ?
#
loop_
_entity_poly.entity_id
_entity_poly.type
_entity_poly.pdbx_seq_one_letter_code
_entity_poly.pdbx_strand_id
1 'polypeptide(L)'
;MSSARRFPAAVDTIVVGAGTAGAAIAGRLAAGSSGRTLLLEAGPDYGPAGSGRWPRELLDATGVAWSHDWGYTGEFAGQVVRFSRARVMGGCSSHNAGAVVFGSRLDYDGWAAAGNPGWSARELLPLFASAWKQLRVRRVGLDELTPFQRACTDAIVASGIPGVEDLNDLGEDVGVAPFPVNIDGTTRVNSAFAYVDPVRGRLIVAGDALVDRVLVRDGRAVGAAVQDGQQLTVIRASRVVLSAGAYGSPAILLRSGIGPSGELAAIGVKPALDLPGVGRNLHDQPCVEVWYEGSDELAGMMERHQAERGWQPHEQVIAKFPSAGCRQGFDMHIYPVGGYSRDASAWFWFLGAACLTPVSRGTVRLSGPGPGDRLLIDHRYLSDPGGHDRARLAEGVERVREIATAPELRTLLGRETRPGRDVSGKQEIQRFIDHAAVHYYHPAGSCKMGPASDPDSVVDSEGLVHGIEGLYIADASIMPAVTSGNTNMPTAVIGERIARSLLGLTRPLADGGGHSVPA
;
A
#
# COMPACT_ATOMS: atom_id res chain seq x y z
N MET A 1 -21.30 33.38 -22.53
CA MET A 1 -20.88 33.29 -21.13
C MET A 1 -19.64 32.40 -21.09
N SER A 2 -18.48 32.94 -20.72
CA SER A 2 -17.25 32.14 -20.60
C SER A 2 -17.49 31.12 -19.50
N SER A 3 -17.48 29.82 -19.83
CA SER A 3 -17.53 28.76 -18.81
C SER A 3 -16.34 28.97 -17.88
N ALA A 4 -16.61 29.11 -16.59
CA ALA A 4 -15.55 29.19 -15.59
C ALA A 4 -14.60 28.00 -15.79
N ARG A 5 -13.29 28.27 -15.94
CA ARG A 5 -12.29 27.19 -16.11
C ARG A 5 -12.34 26.28 -14.88
N ARG A 6 -12.50 24.99 -15.11
CA ARG A 6 -12.49 23.96 -14.06
C ARG A 6 -11.19 23.96 -13.26
N PHE A 7 -10.05 24.26 -13.90
CA PHE A 7 -8.73 24.27 -13.28
C PHE A 7 -8.08 25.66 -13.35
N PRO A 8 -7.23 26.04 -12.37
CA PRO A 8 -6.42 27.26 -12.47
C PRO A 8 -5.41 27.14 -13.63
N ALA A 9 -5.08 28.26 -14.27
CA ALA A 9 -4.09 28.28 -15.34
C ALA A 9 -2.66 27.98 -14.85
N ALA A 10 -2.38 28.35 -13.59
CA ALA A 10 -1.08 28.12 -12.95
C ALA A 10 -1.24 28.03 -11.44
N VAL A 11 -0.33 27.28 -10.80
CA VAL A 11 -0.13 27.14 -9.35
C VAL A 11 1.36 27.00 -9.06
N ASP A 12 1.77 27.04 -7.80
CA ASP A 12 3.18 26.83 -7.43
C ASP A 12 3.51 25.34 -7.43
N THR A 13 2.63 24.50 -6.89
CA THR A 13 2.81 23.04 -6.81
C THR A 13 1.56 22.30 -7.28
N ILE A 14 1.76 21.28 -8.12
CA ILE A 14 0.74 20.27 -8.45
C ILE A 14 1.13 18.99 -7.72
N VAL A 15 0.18 18.40 -6.97
CA VAL A 15 0.28 17.05 -6.40
C VAL A 15 -0.69 16.16 -7.18
N VAL A 16 -0.19 15.08 -7.78
CA VAL A 16 -0.94 14.17 -8.64
C VAL A 16 -1.24 12.87 -7.92
N GLY A 17 -2.51 12.60 -7.68
CA GLY A 17 -3.01 11.49 -6.87
C GLY A 17 -3.23 11.92 -5.42
N ALA A 18 -4.47 11.78 -4.95
CA ALA A 18 -4.87 12.08 -3.58
C ALA A 18 -4.90 10.82 -2.70
N GLY A 19 -4.06 9.83 -3.01
CA GLY A 19 -3.86 8.64 -2.19
C GLY A 19 -3.11 8.95 -0.89
N THR A 20 -2.63 7.91 -0.22
CA THR A 20 -2.01 8.01 1.11
C THR A 20 -0.90 9.06 1.17
N ALA A 21 0.10 8.99 0.29
CA ALA A 21 1.20 9.97 0.30
C ALA A 21 0.80 11.33 -0.25
N GLY A 22 0.04 11.37 -1.36
CA GLY A 22 -0.35 12.65 -1.98
C GLY A 22 -1.24 13.50 -1.10
N ALA A 23 -2.15 12.88 -0.33
CA ALA A 23 -2.94 13.57 0.68
C ALA A 23 -2.05 14.17 1.78
N ALA A 24 -1.06 13.39 2.26
CA ALA A 24 -0.10 13.84 3.27
C ALA A 24 0.73 15.03 2.75
N ILE A 25 1.28 14.93 1.54
CA ILE A 25 2.07 16.01 0.94
C ILE A 25 1.23 17.27 0.76
N ALA A 26 0.07 17.16 0.10
CA ALA A 26 -0.79 18.31 -0.16
C ALA A 26 -1.24 18.97 1.15
N GLY A 27 -1.61 18.16 2.14
CA GLY A 27 -1.99 18.62 3.48
C GLY A 27 -0.88 19.38 4.18
N ARG A 28 0.35 18.83 4.18
CA ARG A 28 1.52 19.47 4.82
C ARG A 28 1.96 20.74 4.07
N LEU A 29 1.97 20.74 2.76
CA LEU A 29 2.30 21.91 1.96
C LEU A 29 1.28 23.04 2.20
N ALA A 30 -0.02 22.73 2.20
CA ALA A 30 -1.07 23.73 2.46
C ALA A 30 -1.03 24.28 3.90
N ALA A 31 -0.57 23.47 4.87
CA ALA A 31 -0.41 23.92 6.24
C ALA A 31 0.86 24.78 6.45
N GLY A 32 1.96 24.43 5.80
CA GLY A 32 3.31 24.98 6.06
C GLY A 32 3.81 26.00 5.03
N SER A 33 3.08 26.27 3.94
CA SER A 33 3.50 27.19 2.87
C SER A 33 2.38 28.16 2.50
N SER A 34 2.76 29.36 2.05
CA SER A 34 1.84 30.34 1.43
C SER A 34 1.64 30.08 -0.08
N GLY A 35 2.38 29.15 -0.67
CA GLY A 35 2.28 28.79 -2.08
C GLY A 35 0.95 28.08 -2.40
N ARG A 36 0.43 28.31 -3.60
CA ARG A 36 -0.81 27.68 -4.08
C ARG A 36 -0.53 26.23 -4.46
N THR A 37 -1.14 25.30 -3.73
CA THR A 37 -1.05 23.86 -4.02
C THR A 37 -2.36 23.37 -4.64
N LEU A 38 -2.26 22.65 -5.76
CA LEU A 38 -3.37 21.95 -6.42
C LEU A 38 -3.20 20.44 -6.24
N LEU A 39 -4.18 19.80 -5.64
CA LEU A 39 -4.28 18.35 -5.51
C LEU A 39 -5.25 17.82 -6.57
N LEU A 40 -4.74 16.94 -7.45
CA LEU A 40 -5.49 16.30 -8.53
C LEU A 40 -5.74 14.83 -8.20
N GLU A 41 -6.99 14.39 -8.28
CA GLU A 41 -7.39 12.99 -8.11
C GLU A 41 -8.17 12.50 -9.33
N ALA A 42 -7.80 11.34 -9.87
CA ALA A 42 -8.45 10.76 -11.05
C ALA A 42 -9.86 10.25 -10.80
N GLY A 43 -10.17 9.92 -9.55
CA GLY A 43 -11.49 9.51 -9.10
C GLY A 43 -12.27 10.64 -8.43
N PRO A 44 -13.50 10.37 -7.96
CA PRO A 44 -14.36 11.37 -7.37
C PRO A 44 -13.84 11.91 -6.04
N ASP A 45 -14.16 13.18 -5.76
CA ASP A 45 -14.07 13.83 -4.46
C ASP A 45 -15.47 13.99 -3.86
N TYR A 46 -15.77 13.21 -2.85
CA TYR A 46 -17.04 13.29 -2.12
C TYR A 46 -17.05 14.38 -1.04
N GLY A 47 -15.97 15.18 -0.95
CA GLY A 47 -15.83 16.25 0.06
C GLY A 47 -15.31 15.73 1.40
N PRO A 48 -15.43 16.55 2.47
CA PRO A 48 -14.97 16.14 3.80
C PRO A 48 -15.77 14.97 4.36
N ALA A 49 -15.19 14.28 5.36
CA ALA A 49 -15.79 13.11 6.01
C ALA A 49 -17.26 13.33 6.41
N GLY A 50 -17.58 14.52 6.96
CA GLY A 50 -18.93 14.90 7.37
C GLY A 50 -19.85 15.36 6.26
N SER A 51 -19.48 15.24 4.97
CA SER A 51 -20.29 15.74 3.84
C SER A 51 -21.61 14.99 3.63
N GLY A 52 -21.73 13.77 4.15
CA GLY A 52 -22.84 12.86 3.90
C GLY A 52 -22.88 12.28 2.47
N ARG A 53 -21.89 12.55 1.62
CA ARG A 53 -21.85 12.12 0.22
C ARG A 53 -21.01 10.87 -0.03
N TRP A 54 -20.21 10.45 0.94
CA TRP A 54 -19.35 9.27 0.81
C TRP A 54 -20.16 7.98 0.69
N PRO A 55 -19.86 7.12 -0.27
CA PRO A 55 -20.44 5.78 -0.35
C PRO A 55 -20.19 5.00 0.93
N ARG A 56 -21.24 4.33 1.43
CA ARG A 56 -21.16 3.57 2.69
C ARG A 56 -20.04 2.52 2.66
N GLU A 57 -19.86 1.83 1.53
CA GLU A 57 -18.82 0.83 1.36
C GLU A 57 -17.41 1.39 1.62
N LEU A 58 -17.12 2.62 1.17
CA LEU A 58 -15.83 3.26 1.41
C LEU A 58 -15.63 3.70 2.86
N LEU A 59 -16.70 3.90 3.60
CA LEU A 59 -16.66 4.24 5.03
C LEU A 59 -16.58 2.99 5.91
N ASP A 60 -17.29 1.93 5.54
CA ASP A 60 -17.39 0.70 6.30
C ASP A 60 -16.04 -0.04 6.38
N ALA A 61 -15.48 -0.14 7.57
CA ALA A 61 -14.20 -0.80 7.83
C ALA A 61 -14.33 -2.28 8.23
N THR A 62 -15.47 -2.92 7.96
CA THR A 62 -15.66 -4.36 8.21
C THR A 62 -14.65 -5.20 7.42
N GLY A 63 -14.31 -4.77 6.20
CA GLY A 63 -13.32 -5.41 5.33
C GLY A 63 -12.82 -4.46 4.27
N VAL A 64 -12.22 -4.99 3.21
CA VAL A 64 -11.78 -4.20 2.06
C VAL A 64 -12.96 -3.75 1.20
N ALA A 65 -12.86 -2.56 0.61
CA ALA A 65 -13.83 -2.06 -0.36
C ALA A 65 -13.40 -2.43 -1.80
N TRP A 66 -14.36 -2.63 -2.70
CA TRP A 66 -14.10 -3.07 -4.07
C TRP A 66 -14.59 -2.10 -5.14
N SER A 67 -15.47 -1.17 -4.79
CA SER A 67 -15.92 -0.11 -5.71
C SER A 67 -14.80 0.91 -5.99
N HIS A 68 -14.96 1.76 -7.00
CA HIS A 68 -13.97 2.79 -7.36
C HIS A 68 -12.60 2.21 -7.70
N ASP A 69 -12.56 1.08 -8.39
CA ASP A 69 -11.34 0.41 -8.77
C ASP A 69 -10.86 0.88 -10.16
N TRP A 70 -9.55 1.01 -10.33
CA TRP A 70 -8.92 1.27 -11.63
C TRP A 70 -9.13 0.14 -12.65
N GLY A 71 -9.42 -1.09 -12.19
CA GLY A 71 -9.57 -2.25 -13.05
C GLY A 71 -8.25 -2.76 -13.64
N TYR A 72 -7.13 -2.53 -12.97
CA TYR A 72 -5.83 -3.07 -13.39
C TYR A 72 -5.83 -4.59 -13.38
N THR A 73 -5.22 -5.18 -14.42
CA THR A 73 -5.06 -6.63 -14.56
C THR A 73 -3.67 -6.97 -15.04
N GLY A 74 -3.24 -8.17 -14.73
CA GLY A 74 -2.03 -8.81 -15.26
C GLY A 74 -2.24 -10.30 -15.38
N GLU A 75 -1.17 -11.05 -15.59
CA GLU A 75 -1.21 -12.50 -15.72
C GLU A 75 -0.33 -13.17 -14.67
N PHE A 76 -0.82 -14.26 -14.09
CA PHE A 76 -0.05 -15.15 -13.24
C PHE A 76 -0.51 -16.58 -13.46
N ALA A 77 0.42 -17.51 -13.67
CA ALA A 77 0.14 -18.93 -13.91
C ALA A 77 -0.89 -19.20 -15.04
N GLY A 78 -0.88 -18.36 -16.08
CA GLY A 78 -1.81 -18.45 -17.21
C GLY A 78 -3.22 -17.96 -16.92
N GLN A 79 -3.43 -17.30 -15.79
CA GLN A 79 -4.73 -16.72 -15.41
C GLN A 79 -4.64 -15.20 -15.35
N VAL A 80 -5.75 -14.53 -15.73
CA VAL A 80 -5.88 -13.08 -15.54
C VAL A 80 -6.12 -12.78 -14.07
N VAL A 81 -5.23 -12.01 -13.48
CA VAL A 81 -5.31 -11.56 -12.08
C VAL A 81 -5.70 -10.08 -12.05
N ARG A 82 -6.65 -9.72 -11.19
CA ARG A 82 -7.04 -8.34 -10.95
C ARG A 82 -6.17 -7.74 -9.85
N PHE A 83 -5.52 -6.62 -10.14
CA PHE A 83 -4.70 -5.86 -9.20
C PHE A 83 -5.47 -4.62 -8.71
N SER A 84 -6.39 -4.82 -7.79
CA SER A 84 -7.29 -3.77 -7.29
C SER A 84 -6.53 -2.59 -6.71
N ARG A 85 -6.80 -1.38 -7.26
CA ARG A 85 -6.30 -0.09 -6.74
C ARG A 85 -7.42 0.93 -6.77
N ALA A 86 -7.58 1.66 -5.67
CA ALA A 86 -8.64 2.64 -5.55
C ALA A 86 -8.43 3.85 -6.48
N ARG A 87 -9.51 4.26 -7.12
CA ARG A 87 -9.63 5.48 -7.93
C ARG A 87 -10.66 6.39 -7.27
N VAL A 88 -10.26 7.02 -6.19
CA VAL A 88 -11.11 7.90 -5.36
C VAL A 88 -10.21 8.71 -4.43
N MET A 89 -10.69 9.85 -3.96
CA MET A 89 -10.03 10.62 -2.92
C MET A 89 -9.66 9.74 -1.73
N GLY A 90 -8.41 9.86 -1.22
CA GLY A 90 -7.83 8.96 -0.23
C GLY A 90 -7.10 7.75 -0.83
N GLY A 91 -7.31 7.45 -2.14
CA GLY A 91 -6.67 6.30 -2.80
C GLY A 91 -6.93 5.00 -2.05
N CYS A 92 -5.95 4.08 -2.03
CA CYS A 92 -6.09 2.76 -1.38
C CYS A 92 -6.33 2.83 0.13
N SER A 93 -6.08 3.98 0.80
CA SER A 93 -6.50 4.15 2.20
C SER A 93 -8.02 4.23 2.37
N SER A 94 -8.78 4.42 1.28
CA SER A 94 -10.25 4.33 1.25
C SER A 94 -10.78 2.92 0.97
N HIS A 95 -9.89 1.96 0.62
CA HIS A 95 -10.25 0.58 0.28
C HIS A 95 -9.79 -0.46 1.32
N ASN A 96 -8.62 -0.22 1.95
CA ASN A 96 -7.95 -1.21 2.81
C ASN A 96 -8.72 -1.53 4.09
N ALA A 97 -8.30 -2.57 4.80
CA ALA A 97 -8.89 -3.00 6.07
C ALA A 97 -8.50 -2.11 7.28
N GLY A 98 -7.76 -1.03 7.05
CA GLY A 98 -7.36 -0.11 8.12
C GLY A 98 -6.21 -0.59 9.02
N ALA A 99 -5.58 -1.70 8.69
CA ALA A 99 -4.42 -2.20 9.44
C ALA A 99 -3.22 -1.25 9.35
N VAL A 100 -2.60 -0.98 10.50
CA VAL A 100 -1.43 -0.09 10.62
C VAL A 100 -0.23 -0.90 11.10
N VAL A 101 0.67 -1.21 10.18
CA VAL A 101 1.91 -1.94 10.44
C VAL A 101 3.08 -1.13 9.90
N PHE A 102 4.15 -1.01 10.68
CA PHE A 102 5.32 -0.20 10.31
C PHE A 102 6.36 -0.95 9.47
N GLY A 103 6.37 -2.27 9.52
CA GLY A 103 7.46 -3.08 9.02
C GLY A 103 8.50 -3.37 10.10
N SER A 104 9.76 -3.44 9.70
CA SER A 104 10.91 -3.70 10.57
C SER A 104 11.92 -2.54 10.50
N ARG A 105 12.71 -2.36 11.54
CA ARG A 105 13.89 -1.47 11.52
C ARG A 105 14.82 -1.81 10.35
N LEU A 106 14.97 -3.09 10.05
CA LEU A 106 15.83 -3.57 8.97
C LEU A 106 15.40 -3.07 7.58
N ASP A 107 14.11 -2.84 7.34
CA ASP A 107 13.63 -2.31 6.08
C ASP A 107 14.21 -0.91 5.83
N TYR A 108 14.07 -0.03 6.80
CA TYR A 108 14.47 1.38 6.68
C TYR A 108 15.98 1.57 6.77
N ASP A 109 16.65 0.85 7.68
CA ASP A 109 18.11 0.86 7.75
C ASP A 109 18.71 0.30 6.45
N GLY A 110 18.05 -0.70 5.82
CA GLY A 110 18.39 -1.20 4.50
C GLY A 110 18.21 -0.14 3.39
N TRP A 111 17.13 0.66 3.44
CA TRP A 111 16.96 1.77 2.50
C TRP A 111 18.07 2.80 2.64
N ALA A 112 18.42 3.19 3.87
CA ALA A 112 19.53 4.12 4.12
C ALA A 112 20.88 3.55 3.63
N ALA A 113 21.17 2.29 3.93
CA ALA A 113 22.38 1.60 3.49
C ALA A 113 22.48 1.45 1.96
N ALA A 114 21.35 1.42 1.25
CA ALA A 114 21.29 1.44 -0.21
C ALA A 114 21.61 2.82 -0.83
N GLY A 115 22.10 3.78 -0.04
CA GLY A 115 22.52 5.10 -0.51
C GLY A 115 21.44 6.18 -0.40
N ASN A 116 20.46 6.00 0.48
CA ASN A 116 19.37 6.96 0.69
C ASN A 116 19.49 7.61 2.09
N PRO A 117 20.25 8.67 2.27
CA PRO A 117 20.36 9.36 3.55
C PRO A 117 19.01 9.94 4.00
N GLY A 118 18.77 9.90 5.31
CA GLY A 118 17.52 10.37 5.91
C GLY A 118 16.37 9.34 5.90
N TRP A 119 16.66 8.07 5.57
CA TRP A 119 15.68 7.00 5.49
C TRP A 119 15.92 5.85 6.49
N SER A 120 16.84 6.01 7.44
CA SER A 120 16.99 5.02 8.52
C SER A 120 15.77 5.00 9.44
N ALA A 121 15.52 3.89 10.11
CA ALA A 121 14.42 3.75 11.07
C ALA A 121 14.47 4.84 12.15
N ARG A 122 15.65 5.16 12.68
CA ARG A 122 15.84 6.23 13.66
C ARG A 122 15.39 7.60 13.14
N GLU A 123 15.70 7.93 11.88
CA GLU A 123 15.35 9.21 11.28
C GLU A 123 13.85 9.29 10.95
N LEU A 124 13.21 8.17 10.65
CA LEU A 124 11.79 8.11 10.30
C LEU A 124 10.86 8.00 11.51
N LEU A 125 11.33 7.51 12.66
CA LEU A 125 10.50 7.30 13.85
C LEU A 125 9.64 8.52 14.24
N PRO A 126 10.14 9.77 14.25
CA PRO A 126 9.31 10.94 14.53
C PRO A 126 8.20 11.18 13.49
N LEU A 127 8.41 10.73 12.24
CA LEU A 127 7.41 10.83 11.17
C LEU A 127 6.33 9.76 11.31
N PHE A 128 6.70 8.57 11.78
CA PHE A 128 5.73 7.55 12.18
C PHE A 128 4.81 8.06 13.28
N ALA A 129 5.36 8.67 14.32
CA ALA A 129 4.57 9.27 15.40
C ALA A 129 3.65 10.39 14.89
N SER A 130 4.14 11.24 13.96
CA SER A 130 3.33 12.27 13.30
C SER A 130 2.17 11.68 12.50
N ALA A 131 2.46 10.68 11.66
CA ALA A 131 1.46 10.01 10.82
C ALA A 131 0.45 9.23 11.66
N TRP A 132 0.88 8.57 12.73
CA TRP A 132 0.02 7.88 13.69
C TRP A 132 -1.07 8.81 14.24
N LYS A 133 -0.64 9.96 14.78
CA LYS A 133 -1.55 10.98 15.30
C LYS A 133 -2.48 11.53 14.23
N GLN A 134 -1.95 11.81 13.04
CA GLN A 134 -2.70 12.42 11.96
C GLN A 134 -3.78 11.47 11.41
N LEU A 135 -3.44 10.19 11.25
CA LEU A 135 -4.35 9.13 10.79
C LEU A 135 -5.29 8.63 11.90
N ARG A 136 -5.22 9.20 13.11
CA ARG A 136 -6.03 8.81 14.27
C ARG A 136 -5.93 7.31 14.56
N VAL A 137 -4.71 6.78 14.51
CA VAL A 137 -4.48 5.36 14.77
C VAL A 137 -4.75 5.05 16.23
N ARG A 138 -5.42 3.94 16.48
CA ARG A 138 -5.66 3.39 17.82
C ARG A 138 -5.24 1.94 17.91
N ARG A 139 -4.92 1.49 19.10
CA ARG A 139 -4.72 0.08 19.40
C ARG A 139 -6.06 -0.63 19.53
N VAL A 140 -6.10 -1.90 19.19
CA VAL A 140 -7.26 -2.79 19.36
C VAL A 140 -7.03 -3.62 20.60
N GLY A 141 -7.97 -3.59 21.55
CA GLY A 141 -7.92 -4.40 22.75
C GLY A 141 -8.22 -5.88 22.45
N LEU A 142 -7.67 -6.76 23.28
CA LEU A 142 -7.98 -8.19 23.16
C LEU A 142 -9.48 -8.49 23.36
N ASP A 143 -10.21 -7.67 24.12
CA ASP A 143 -11.65 -7.78 24.33
C ASP A 143 -12.49 -7.33 23.11
N GLU A 144 -11.88 -6.62 22.16
CA GLU A 144 -12.51 -6.21 20.90
C GLU A 144 -12.41 -7.29 19.81
N LEU A 145 -11.61 -8.35 20.02
CA LEU A 145 -11.44 -9.40 19.02
C LEU A 145 -12.72 -10.19 18.80
N THR A 146 -13.04 -10.47 17.53
CA THR A 146 -14.09 -11.44 17.21
C THR A 146 -13.71 -12.82 17.75
N PRO A 147 -14.70 -13.71 18.01
CA PRO A 147 -14.42 -15.06 18.48
C PRO A 147 -13.42 -15.81 17.62
N PHE A 148 -13.51 -15.68 16.29
CA PHE A 148 -12.56 -16.30 15.37
C PHE A 148 -11.14 -15.74 15.53
N GLN A 149 -10.98 -14.41 15.57
CA GLN A 149 -9.69 -13.75 15.73
C GLN A 149 -9.04 -14.08 17.07
N ARG A 150 -9.85 -14.20 18.14
CA ARG A 150 -9.38 -14.64 19.45
C ARG A 150 -8.86 -16.08 19.41
N ALA A 151 -9.65 -17.01 18.89
CA ALA A 151 -9.25 -18.41 18.78
C ALA A 151 -7.99 -18.58 17.91
N CYS A 152 -7.88 -17.81 16.82
CA CYS A 152 -6.66 -17.79 16.00
C CYS A 152 -5.45 -17.26 16.77
N THR A 153 -5.61 -16.20 17.57
CA THR A 153 -4.51 -15.67 18.40
C THR A 153 -4.02 -16.73 19.38
N ASP A 154 -4.93 -17.36 20.10
CA ASP A 154 -4.61 -18.39 21.09
C ASP A 154 -3.92 -19.61 20.44
N ALA A 155 -4.42 -20.06 19.27
CA ALA A 155 -3.81 -21.13 18.49
C ALA A 155 -2.41 -20.79 17.97
N ILE A 156 -2.18 -19.56 17.52
CA ILE A 156 -0.87 -19.06 17.09
C ILE A 156 0.11 -19.07 18.28
N VAL A 157 -0.32 -18.61 19.45
CA VAL A 157 0.48 -18.66 20.67
C VAL A 157 0.80 -20.10 21.05
N ALA A 158 -0.18 -21.00 21.02
CA ALA A 158 0.00 -22.43 21.31
C ALA A 158 0.97 -23.10 20.33
N SER A 159 1.08 -22.60 19.09
CA SER A 159 2.05 -23.06 18.09
C SER A 159 3.50 -22.54 18.30
N GLY A 160 3.74 -21.75 19.36
CA GLY A 160 5.07 -21.26 19.75
C GLY A 160 5.44 -19.88 19.21
N ILE A 161 4.53 -19.15 18.57
CA ILE A 161 4.73 -17.71 18.24
C ILE A 161 4.24 -16.90 19.45
N PRO A 162 5.11 -16.13 20.15
CA PRO A 162 4.73 -15.45 21.38
C PRO A 162 3.68 -14.35 21.15
N GLY A 163 2.77 -14.18 22.10
CA GLY A 163 1.93 -12.98 22.17
C GLY A 163 2.76 -11.75 22.51
N VAL A 164 2.56 -10.63 21.82
CA VAL A 164 3.25 -9.36 22.05
C VAL A 164 2.25 -8.23 22.24
N GLU A 165 2.67 -7.13 22.87
CA GLU A 165 1.81 -5.97 23.06
C GLU A 165 1.78 -5.03 21.85
N ASP A 166 2.90 -4.91 21.15
CA ASP A 166 3.06 -3.98 20.03
C ASP A 166 3.79 -4.60 18.85
N LEU A 167 3.17 -4.53 17.68
CA LEU A 167 3.76 -4.95 16.41
C LEU A 167 4.55 -3.82 15.72
N ASN A 168 4.57 -2.60 16.28
CA ASN A 168 5.08 -1.38 15.67
C ASN A 168 6.21 -0.70 16.44
N ASP A 169 6.95 -1.44 17.22
CA ASP A 169 8.13 -0.94 17.92
C ASP A 169 9.34 -0.70 16.99
N LEU A 170 9.23 -1.10 15.70
CA LEU A 170 10.31 -1.24 14.71
C LEU A 170 11.40 -2.23 15.17
N GLY A 171 11.11 -3.05 16.18
CA GLY A 171 11.95 -4.15 16.60
C GLY A 171 11.97 -5.30 15.59
N GLU A 172 12.77 -6.27 15.89
CA GLU A 172 12.90 -7.50 15.10
C GLU A 172 12.12 -8.65 15.75
N ASP A 173 11.19 -8.31 16.65
CA ASP A 173 10.53 -9.30 17.47
C ASP A 173 9.49 -10.09 16.67
N VAL A 174 9.56 -11.40 16.88
CA VAL A 174 8.57 -12.36 16.45
C VAL A 174 7.38 -12.29 17.41
N GLY A 175 6.16 -12.29 16.88
CA GLY A 175 5.01 -12.26 17.76
C GLY A 175 3.68 -12.19 17.05
N VAL A 176 2.61 -12.38 17.81
CA VAL A 176 1.22 -12.20 17.39
C VAL A 176 0.54 -11.18 18.29
N ALA A 177 -0.18 -10.25 17.68
CA ALA A 177 -1.02 -9.27 18.37
C ALA A 177 -2.16 -8.78 17.49
N PRO A 178 -3.18 -8.16 18.08
CA PRO A 178 -4.09 -7.29 17.34
C PRO A 178 -3.28 -6.15 16.70
N PHE A 179 -3.49 -5.91 15.41
CA PHE A 179 -2.84 -4.76 14.78
C PHE A 179 -3.57 -3.46 15.11
N PRO A 180 -2.85 -2.35 15.31
CA PRO A 180 -3.45 -1.04 15.42
C PRO A 180 -4.20 -0.66 14.13
N VAL A 181 -5.24 0.17 14.26
CA VAL A 181 -6.13 0.52 13.15
C VAL A 181 -6.34 2.03 13.03
N ASN A 182 -6.49 2.53 11.81
CA ASN A 182 -6.97 3.88 11.53
C ASN A 182 -8.50 3.86 11.27
N ILE A 183 -9.24 3.40 12.28
CA ILE A 183 -10.70 3.25 12.26
C ILE A 183 -11.29 4.00 13.45
N ASP A 184 -12.28 4.86 13.18
CA ASP A 184 -13.04 5.61 14.17
C ASP A 184 -14.46 5.05 14.25
N GLY A 185 -14.80 4.40 15.37
CA GLY A 185 -15.99 3.58 15.47
C GLY A 185 -15.94 2.42 14.47
N THR A 186 -16.78 2.48 13.44
CA THR A 186 -16.79 1.54 12.31
C THR A 186 -16.33 2.17 10.99
N THR A 187 -15.88 3.43 11.05
CA THR A 187 -15.56 4.23 9.87
C THR A 187 -14.06 4.22 9.61
N ARG A 188 -13.68 3.84 8.39
CA ARG A 188 -12.31 3.94 7.90
C ARG A 188 -11.87 5.41 7.81
N VAL A 189 -10.79 5.76 8.53
CA VAL A 189 -10.16 7.09 8.46
C VAL A 189 -9.16 7.09 7.32
N ASN A 190 -9.60 7.42 6.11
CA ASN A 190 -8.70 7.50 4.97
C ASN A 190 -7.78 8.74 5.05
N SER A 191 -6.74 8.75 4.22
CA SER A 191 -5.73 9.81 4.24
C SER A 191 -6.28 11.18 3.84
N ALA A 192 -7.36 11.25 3.03
CA ALA A 192 -7.99 12.53 2.71
C ALA A 192 -8.69 13.12 3.94
N PHE A 193 -9.39 12.31 4.75
CA PHE A 193 -9.98 12.77 6.01
C PHE A 193 -8.91 13.26 6.98
N ALA A 194 -7.79 12.55 7.02
CA ALA A 194 -6.70 12.86 7.93
C ALA A 194 -5.93 14.13 7.56
N TYR A 195 -5.56 14.28 6.30
CA TYR A 195 -4.61 15.31 5.86
C TYR A 195 -5.23 16.44 5.04
N VAL A 196 -6.25 16.15 4.20
CA VAL A 196 -6.84 17.15 3.29
C VAL A 196 -7.94 17.95 3.98
N ASP A 197 -8.86 17.29 4.69
CA ASP A 197 -10.00 17.94 5.30
C ASP A 197 -9.63 19.10 6.25
N PRO A 198 -8.61 18.97 7.12
CA PRO A 198 -8.23 20.06 8.03
C PRO A 198 -7.74 21.34 7.32
N VAL A 199 -7.29 21.21 6.07
CA VAL A 199 -6.69 22.33 5.31
C VAL A 199 -7.41 22.60 3.98
N ARG A 200 -8.56 22.02 3.76
CA ARG A 200 -9.31 22.11 2.50
C ARG A 200 -9.57 23.57 2.07
N GLY A 201 -9.71 24.49 3.00
CA GLY A 201 -9.86 25.94 2.70
C GLY A 201 -8.60 26.63 2.18
N ARG A 202 -7.42 25.99 2.29
CA ARG A 202 -6.12 26.50 1.81
C ARG A 202 -5.55 25.70 0.64
N LEU A 203 -6.26 24.65 0.21
CA LEU A 203 -5.86 23.72 -0.83
C LEU A 203 -6.85 23.77 -1.99
N ILE A 204 -6.36 23.79 -3.22
CA ILE A 204 -7.22 23.62 -4.39
C ILE A 204 -7.32 22.11 -4.63
N VAL A 205 -8.52 21.54 -4.53
CA VAL A 205 -8.78 20.11 -4.73
C VAL A 205 -9.63 19.92 -5.97
N ALA A 206 -9.24 18.96 -6.82
CA ALA A 206 -10.01 18.58 -7.99
C ALA A 206 -10.07 17.05 -8.12
N GLY A 207 -11.26 16.48 -7.91
CA GLY A 207 -11.59 15.11 -8.26
C GLY A 207 -11.93 14.96 -9.74
N ASP A 208 -12.07 13.74 -10.23
CA ASP A 208 -12.30 13.39 -11.64
C ASP A 208 -11.33 14.09 -12.60
N ALA A 209 -10.07 14.23 -12.20
CA ALA A 209 -9.00 14.95 -12.87
C ALA A 209 -7.84 13.99 -13.19
N LEU A 210 -7.95 13.28 -14.30
CA LEU A 210 -6.93 12.31 -14.73
C LEU A 210 -5.73 13.05 -15.34
N VAL A 211 -4.57 12.96 -14.69
CA VAL A 211 -3.31 13.48 -15.25
C VAL A 211 -2.78 12.51 -16.30
N ASP A 212 -2.62 13.01 -17.51
CA ASP A 212 -2.02 12.26 -18.61
C ASP A 212 -0.50 12.20 -18.47
N ARG A 213 0.15 13.37 -18.41
CA ARG A 213 1.61 13.48 -18.37
C ARG A 213 2.09 14.76 -17.69
N VAL A 214 3.34 14.74 -17.27
CA VAL A 214 4.08 15.93 -16.85
C VAL A 214 4.64 16.63 -18.09
N LEU A 215 4.66 17.95 -18.06
CA LEU A 215 5.27 18.77 -19.11
C LEU A 215 6.68 19.15 -18.68
N VAL A 216 7.65 18.78 -19.49
CA VAL A 216 9.08 19.07 -19.25
C VAL A 216 9.59 19.97 -20.36
N ARG A 217 10.36 21.00 -19.99
CA ARG A 217 11.08 21.90 -20.91
C ARG A 217 12.46 22.18 -20.34
N ASP A 218 13.47 22.00 -21.16
CA ASP A 218 14.88 22.28 -20.81
C ASP A 218 15.33 21.64 -19.48
N GLY A 219 14.99 20.35 -19.28
CA GLY A 219 15.32 19.60 -18.07
C GLY A 219 14.54 20.00 -16.82
N ARG A 220 13.44 20.75 -16.95
CA ARG A 220 12.63 21.25 -15.83
C ARG A 220 11.15 20.90 -16.03
N ALA A 221 10.47 20.51 -14.96
CA ALA A 221 9.02 20.40 -14.95
C ALA A 221 8.38 21.79 -15.02
N VAL A 222 7.42 21.97 -15.93
CA VAL A 222 6.72 23.25 -16.14
C VAL A 222 5.21 23.16 -15.95
N GLY A 223 4.70 21.98 -15.54
CA GLY A 223 3.29 21.72 -15.27
C GLY A 223 2.85 20.32 -15.65
N ALA A 224 1.55 20.13 -15.77
CA ALA A 224 0.93 18.86 -16.13
C ALA A 224 -0.18 19.05 -17.16
N ALA A 225 -0.42 18.02 -17.97
CA ALA A 225 -1.58 17.90 -18.85
C ALA A 225 -2.63 17.03 -18.15
N VAL A 226 -3.82 17.58 -17.98
CA VAL A 226 -4.93 16.96 -17.25
C VAL A 226 -6.08 16.74 -18.22
N GLN A 227 -6.66 15.57 -18.21
CA GLN A 227 -7.86 15.27 -19.01
C GLN A 227 -9.08 15.94 -18.37
N ASP A 228 -9.75 16.77 -19.15
CA ASP A 228 -11.01 17.43 -18.81
C ASP A 228 -12.08 17.04 -19.84
N GLY A 229 -12.83 16.00 -19.54
CA GLY A 229 -13.67 15.32 -20.52
C GLY A 229 -12.82 14.73 -21.66
N GLN A 230 -13.05 15.20 -22.91
CA GLN A 230 -12.27 14.76 -24.08
C GLN A 230 -11.08 15.67 -24.41
N GLN A 231 -10.88 16.76 -23.66
CA GLN A 231 -9.82 17.73 -23.91
C GLN A 231 -8.71 17.63 -22.89
N LEU A 232 -7.48 17.94 -23.32
CA LEU A 232 -6.33 18.09 -22.43
C LEU A 232 -6.19 19.55 -22.03
N THR A 233 -6.27 19.82 -20.74
CA THR A 233 -6.01 21.14 -20.16
C THR A 233 -4.61 21.17 -19.58
N VAL A 234 -3.83 22.20 -19.92
CA VAL A 234 -2.50 22.43 -19.37
C VAL A 234 -2.59 23.31 -18.14
N ILE A 235 -2.02 22.81 -17.03
CA ILE A 235 -1.85 23.57 -15.80
C ILE A 235 -0.36 23.79 -15.58
N ARG A 236 0.06 25.06 -15.49
CA ARG A 236 1.47 25.41 -15.25
C ARG A 236 1.80 25.31 -13.76
N ALA A 237 3.01 24.80 -13.46
CA ALA A 237 3.56 24.78 -12.12
C ALA A 237 5.08 24.73 -12.18
N SER A 238 5.74 25.29 -11.16
CA SER A 238 7.20 25.17 -11.00
C SER A 238 7.61 23.86 -10.30
N ARG A 239 6.64 23.16 -9.69
CA ARG A 239 6.84 21.89 -8.98
C ARG A 239 5.67 20.95 -9.28
N VAL A 240 6.02 19.70 -9.63
CA VAL A 240 5.06 18.61 -9.80
C VAL A 240 5.49 17.45 -8.92
N VAL A 241 4.58 16.93 -8.10
CA VAL A 241 4.81 15.76 -7.25
C VAL A 241 3.88 14.65 -7.70
N LEU A 242 4.43 13.56 -8.20
CA LEU A 242 3.66 12.36 -8.54
C LEU A 242 3.45 11.51 -7.29
N SER A 243 2.19 11.21 -6.99
CA SER A 243 1.74 10.36 -5.89
C SER A 243 0.62 9.43 -6.35
N ALA A 244 0.72 8.97 -7.62
CA ALA A 244 -0.30 8.16 -8.28
C ALA A 244 -0.16 6.65 -7.99
N GLY A 245 0.74 6.27 -7.06
CA GLY A 245 0.98 4.90 -6.62
C GLY A 245 1.87 4.09 -7.55
N ALA A 246 2.18 2.86 -7.14
CA ALA A 246 3.18 2.00 -7.80
C ALA A 246 2.87 1.66 -9.27
N TYR A 247 1.64 1.83 -9.73
CA TYR A 247 1.30 1.66 -11.15
C TYR A 247 1.14 3.00 -11.87
N GLY A 248 0.53 3.99 -11.22
CA GLY A 248 0.19 5.26 -11.84
C GLY A 248 1.39 6.18 -12.02
N SER A 249 2.27 6.29 -11.02
CA SER A 249 3.44 7.19 -11.09
C SER A 249 4.41 6.82 -12.22
N PRO A 250 4.86 5.55 -12.38
CA PRO A 250 5.66 5.17 -13.54
C PRO A 250 4.89 5.36 -14.86
N ALA A 251 3.59 5.08 -14.91
CA ALA A 251 2.81 5.26 -16.13
C ALA A 251 2.77 6.72 -16.59
N ILE A 252 2.65 7.67 -15.67
CA ILE A 252 2.70 9.11 -15.98
C ILE A 252 4.09 9.50 -16.49
N LEU A 253 5.17 9.03 -15.86
CA LEU A 253 6.54 9.28 -16.34
C LEU A 253 6.74 8.74 -17.75
N LEU A 254 6.35 7.48 -18.00
CA LEU A 254 6.48 6.84 -19.30
C LEU A 254 5.72 7.64 -20.39
N ARG A 255 4.48 8.05 -20.14
CA ARG A 255 3.72 8.91 -21.07
C ARG A 255 4.35 10.30 -21.26
N SER A 256 5.09 10.78 -20.26
CA SER A 256 5.86 12.03 -20.37
C SER A 256 7.15 11.89 -21.20
N GLY A 257 7.46 10.70 -21.70
CA GLY A 257 8.70 10.41 -22.41
C GLY A 257 9.90 10.17 -21.48
N ILE A 258 9.67 9.96 -20.18
CA ILE A 258 10.71 9.69 -19.18
C ILE A 258 10.69 8.19 -18.87
N GLY A 259 11.75 7.48 -19.28
CA GLY A 259 11.82 6.03 -19.12
C GLY A 259 12.74 5.39 -20.14
N PRO A 260 12.69 4.05 -20.35
CA PRO A 260 13.54 3.34 -21.32
C PRO A 260 13.23 3.80 -22.75
N SER A 261 14.11 4.62 -23.31
CA SER A 261 13.89 5.35 -24.58
C SER A 261 13.51 4.44 -25.74
N GLY A 262 14.12 3.25 -25.86
CA GLY A 262 13.81 2.30 -26.92
C GLY A 262 12.39 1.72 -26.82
N GLU A 263 11.94 1.39 -25.61
CA GLU A 263 10.59 0.86 -25.36
C GLU A 263 9.53 1.95 -25.64
N LEU A 264 9.81 3.20 -25.23
CA LEU A 264 8.92 4.35 -25.46
C LEU A 264 8.76 4.67 -26.94
N ALA A 265 9.86 4.71 -27.69
CA ALA A 265 9.82 4.96 -29.12
C ALA A 265 9.03 3.87 -29.89
N ALA A 266 9.13 2.61 -29.47
CA ALA A 266 8.43 1.49 -30.09
C ALA A 266 6.90 1.61 -30.02
N ILE A 267 6.36 2.32 -29.02
CA ILE A 267 4.92 2.55 -28.83
C ILE A 267 4.48 3.97 -29.23
N GLY A 268 5.35 4.72 -29.92
CA GLY A 268 5.03 6.06 -30.41
C GLY A 268 5.11 7.19 -29.36
N VAL A 269 5.69 6.95 -28.19
CA VAL A 269 6.00 7.98 -27.20
C VAL A 269 7.35 8.58 -27.52
N LYS A 270 7.43 9.89 -27.72
CA LYS A 270 8.69 10.59 -27.97
C LYS A 270 9.53 10.62 -26.69
N PRO A 271 10.73 10.01 -26.67
CA PRO A 271 11.60 10.07 -25.50
C PRO A 271 12.05 11.51 -25.20
N ALA A 272 11.98 11.89 -23.92
CA ALA A 272 12.45 13.16 -23.38
C ALA A 272 13.69 12.98 -22.49
N LEU A 273 13.74 11.85 -21.76
CA LEU A 273 14.86 11.47 -20.90
C LEU A 273 14.97 9.94 -20.86
N ASP A 274 16.15 9.41 -21.14
CA ASP A 274 16.42 7.98 -20.93
C ASP A 274 16.66 7.71 -19.46
N LEU A 275 15.69 7.04 -18.80
CA LEU A 275 15.73 6.68 -17.40
C LEU A 275 15.22 5.24 -17.25
N PRO A 276 16.08 4.24 -17.49
CA PRO A 276 15.69 2.84 -17.64
C PRO A 276 14.98 2.23 -16.42
N GLY A 277 15.20 2.76 -15.20
CA GLY A 277 14.59 2.29 -13.97
C GLY A 277 13.07 2.51 -13.87
N VAL A 278 12.51 3.43 -14.70
CA VAL A 278 11.06 3.72 -14.65
C VAL A 278 10.25 2.49 -15.05
N GLY A 279 9.35 2.09 -14.16
CA GLY A 279 8.50 0.89 -14.33
C GLY A 279 9.21 -0.43 -14.03
N ARG A 280 10.49 -0.42 -13.69
CA ARG A 280 11.24 -1.62 -13.26
C ARG A 280 11.19 -1.78 -11.75
N ASN A 281 11.77 -2.87 -11.24
CA ASN A 281 11.81 -3.19 -9.81
C ASN A 281 10.41 -3.26 -9.15
N LEU A 282 9.33 -3.43 -9.92
CA LEU A 282 8.00 -3.67 -9.35
C LEU A 282 8.03 -4.95 -8.52
N HIS A 283 7.55 -4.86 -7.29
CA HIS A 283 7.38 -6.03 -6.44
C HIS A 283 6.19 -5.84 -5.51
N ASP A 284 5.65 -6.95 -5.04
CA ASP A 284 4.58 -7.06 -4.05
C ASP A 284 4.87 -8.31 -3.24
N GLN A 285 4.35 -8.40 -2.07
CA GLN A 285 4.44 -9.57 -1.19
C GLN A 285 3.50 -10.66 -1.73
N PRO A 286 4.02 -11.81 -2.22
CA PRO A 286 3.14 -12.91 -2.56
C PRO A 286 2.59 -13.55 -1.29
N CYS A 287 1.34 -13.98 -1.33
CA CYS A 287 0.71 -14.72 -0.25
C CYS A 287 -0.06 -15.92 -0.77
N VAL A 288 -0.39 -16.82 0.13
CA VAL A 288 -1.21 -18.01 -0.11
C VAL A 288 -2.25 -18.14 0.99
N GLU A 289 -3.43 -18.58 0.62
CA GLU A 289 -4.56 -18.74 1.54
C GLU A 289 -4.93 -20.21 1.69
N VAL A 290 -5.08 -20.65 2.93
CA VAL A 290 -5.59 -21.98 3.27
C VAL A 290 -7.00 -21.82 3.84
N TRP A 291 -7.98 -22.37 3.13
CA TRP A 291 -9.40 -22.19 3.41
C TRP A 291 -9.99 -23.36 4.16
N TYR A 292 -10.90 -23.08 5.08
CA TYR A 292 -11.57 -24.05 5.94
C TYR A 292 -13.08 -23.90 5.92
N GLU A 293 -13.79 -25.00 6.15
CA GLU A 293 -15.18 -24.97 6.62
C GLU A 293 -15.18 -24.48 8.06
N GLY A 294 -16.18 -23.69 8.46
CA GLY A 294 -16.42 -23.36 9.87
C GLY A 294 -17.48 -24.27 10.46
N SER A 295 -17.41 -24.53 11.77
CA SER A 295 -18.47 -25.23 12.49
C SER A 295 -19.69 -24.33 12.71
N ASP A 296 -20.87 -24.94 12.96
CA ASP A 296 -22.08 -24.22 13.38
C ASP A 296 -21.86 -23.47 14.70
N GLU A 297 -21.00 -23.99 15.57
CA GLU A 297 -20.60 -23.34 16.80
C GLU A 297 -19.90 -22.02 16.53
N LEU A 298 -18.91 -22.01 15.65
CA LEU A 298 -18.19 -20.80 15.26
C LEU A 298 -19.14 -19.76 14.63
N ALA A 299 -19.99 -20.17 13.71
CA ALA A 299 -20.99 -19.29 13.10
C ALA A 299 -21.90 -18.66 14.17
N GLY A 300 -22.43 -19.47 15.10
CA GLY A 300 -23.27 -19.00 16.20
C GLY A 300 -22.52 -18.06 17.18
N MET A 301 -21.22 -18.29 17.44
CA MET A 301 -20.39 -17.37 18.23
C MET A 301 -20.26 -16.01 17.54
N MET A 302 -20.01 -16.01 16.23
CA MET A 302 -19.87 -14.78 15.44
C MET A 302 -21.19 -14.02 15.33
N GLU A 303 -22.33 -14.71 15.17
CA GLU A 303 -23.65 -14.08 15.16
C GLU A 303 -23.98 -13.39 16.50
N ARG A 304 -23.68 -14.03 17.63
CA ARG A 304 -23.84 -13.41 18.95
C ARG A 304 -22.94 -12.19 19.11
N HIS A 305 -21.67 -12.29 18.73
CA HIS A 305 -20.74 -11.16 18.76
C HIS A 305 -21.25 -9.98 17.92
N GLN A 306 -21.75 -10.25 16.71
CA GLN A 306 -22.33 -9.21 15.85
C GLN A 306 -23.56 -8.56 16.49
N ALA A 307 -24.42 -9.33 17.14
CA ALA A 307 -25.60 -8.82 17.82
C ALA A 307 -25.24 -7.93 19.03
N GLU A 308 -24.20 -8.30 19.77
CA GLU A 308 -23.74 -7.59 20.96
C GLU A 308 -22.94 -6.32 20.65
N ARG A 309 -22.04 -6.39 19.66
CA ARG A 309 -21.09 -5.32 19.34
C ARG A 309 -21.54 -4.43 18.17
N GLY A 310 -22.48 -4.88 17.34
CA GLY A 310 -22.98 -4.15 16.18
C GLY A 310 -21.99 -4.05 15.00
N TRP A 311 -20.76 -4.52 15.17
CA TRP A 311 -19.69 -4.49 14.15
C TRP A 311 -18.76 -5.69 14.30
N GLN A 312 -18.29 -6.21 13.14
CA GLN A 312 -17.51 -7.43 13.09
C GLN A 312 -16.48 -7.35 11.95
N PRO A 313 -15.25 -6.85 12.21
CA PRO A 313 -14.21 -6.81 11.22
C PRO A 313 -13.74 -8.21 10.81
N HIS A 314 -13.41 -8.36 9.53
CA HIS A 314 -12.98 -9.66 8.98
C HIS A 314 -11.57 -10.05 9.44
N GLU A 315 -10.71 -9.08 9.75
CA GLU A 315 -9.34 -9.30 10.21
C GLU A 315 -8.98 -8.31 11.31
N GLN A 316 -8.25 -8.76 12.32
CA GLN A 316 -7.82 -7.93 13.47
C GLN A 316 -6.43 -8.31 13.97
N VAL A 317 -5.88 -9.43 13.54
CA VAL A 317 -4.66 -10.02 14.10
C VAL A 317 -3.65 -10.33 13.00
N ILE A 318 -2.39 -10.08 13.28
CA ILE A 318 -1.26 -10.52 12.43
C ILE A 318 -0.22 -11.19 13.34
N ALA A 319 0.36 -12.28 12.85
CA ALA A 319 1.56 -12.87 13.42
C ALA A 319 2.75 -12.60 12.50
N LYS A 320 3.88 -12.21 13.10
CA LYS A 320 5.20 -12.07 12.49
C LYS A 320 6.06 -13.24 12.91
N PHE A 321 6.69 -13.91 11.96
CA PHE A 321 7.60 -15.02 12.29
C PHE A 321 8.70 -15.18 11.24
N PRO A 322 9.87 -15.74 11.62
CA PRO A 322 10.94 -16.04 10.66
C PRO A 322 10.66 -17.33 9.91
N SER A 323 10.90 -17.34 8.58
CA SER A 323 11.07 -18.60 7.83
C SER A 323 12.39 -19.28 8.21
N ALA A 324 12.55 -20.56 7.86
CA ALA A 324 13.81 -21.30 8.06
C ALA A 324 15.01 -20.63 7.35
N GLY A 325 14.77 -19.84 6.30
CA GLY A 325 15.80 -19.08 5.59
C GLY A 325 15.99 -17.65 6.09
N CYS A 326 15.20 -17.18 7.04
CA CYS A 326 15.33 -15.84 7.63
C CYS A 326 16.61 -15.75 8.47
N ARG A 327 17.45 -14.75 8.19
CA ARG A 327 18.71 -14.58 8.92
C ARG A 327 18.60 -13.67 10.13
N GLN A 328 17.61 -12.76 10.11
CA GLN A 328 17.42 -11.76 11.17
C GLN A 328 15.98 -11.26 11.14
N GLY A 329 15.38 -11.08 12.32
CA GLY A 329 14.03 -10.59 12.47
C GLY A 329 12.97 -11.56 11.97
N PHE A 330 12.10 -11.11 11.10
CA PHE A 330 11.00 -11.89 10.52
C PHE A 330 10.85 -11.56 9.03
N ASP A 331 10.34 -12.51 8.27
CA ASP A 331 10.09 -12.38 6.84
C ASP A 331 8.74 -12.97 6.39
N MET A 332 7.92 -13.40 7.35
CA MET A 332 6.60 -13.99 7.11
C MET A 332 5.53 -13.36 7.99
N HIS A 333 4.31 -13.24 7.42
CA HIS A 333 3.08 -13.02 8.17
C HIS A 333 2.16 -14.24 8.11
N ILE A 334 1.43 -14.47 9.21
CA ILE A 334 0.16 -15.21 9.20
C ILE A 334 -0.94 -14.22 9.58
N TYR A 335 -2.04 -14.23 8.80
CA TYR A 335 -3.18 -13.37 9.00
C TYR A 335 -4.48 -14.17 8.85
N PRO A 336 -5.24 -14.34 9.93
CA PRO A 336 -6.56 -14.95 9.87
C PRO A 336 -7.58 -13.96 9.33
N VAL A 337 -8.43 -14.41 8.41
CA VAL A 337 -9.55 -13.63 7.87
C VAL A 337 -10.81 -14.48 7.91
N GLY A 338 -11.89 -13.92 8.46
CA GLY A 338 -13.17 -14.63 8.55
C GLY A 338 -14.34 -13.69 8.76
N GLY A 339 -15.48 -14.05 8.20
CA GLY A 339 -16.68 -13.25 8.29
C GLY A 339 -17.83 -13.77 7.45
N TYR A 340 -18.90 -12.98 7.38
CA TYR A 340 -20.06 -13.29 6.54
C TYR A 340 -20.02 -12.51 5.24
N SER A 341 -19.94 -13.23 4.13
CA SER A 341 -20.06 -12.65 2.79
C SER A 341 -21.55 -12.47 2.45
N ARG A 342 -21.98 -11.21 2.30
CA ARG A 342 -23.36 -10.91 1.89
C ARG A 342 -23.64 -11.36 0.46
N ASP A 343 -22.65 -11.25 -0.42
CA ASP A 343 -22.78 -11.61 -1.84
C ASP A 343 -22.92 -13.14 -2.01
N ALA A 344 -22.12 -13.91 -1.25
CA ALA A 344 -22.20 -15.35 -1.24
C ALA A 344 -23.28 -15.91 -0.29
N SER A 345 -23.86 -15.06 0.57
CA SER A 345 -24.78 -15.46 1.65
C SER A 345 -24.21 -16.60 2.51
N ALA A 346 -22.91 -16.56 2.81
CA ALA A 346 -22.18 -17.62 3.49
C ALA A 346 -21.04 -17.08 4.36
N TRP A 347 -20.72 -17.82 5.41
CA TRP A 347 -19.51 -17.62 6.19
C TRP A 347 -18.27 -18.07 5.40
N PHE A 348 -17.16 -17.39 5.59
CA PHE A 348 -15.88 -17.76 5.02
C PHE A 348 -14.76 -17.65 6.05
N TRP A 349 -13.79 -18.57 5.98
CA TRP A 349 -12.70 -18.69 6.91
C TRP A 349 -11.41 -19.09 6.20
N PHE A 350 -10.37 -18.32 6.35
CA PHE A 350 -9.05 -18.71 5.90
C PHE A 350 -7.95 -18.17 6.80
N LEU A 351 -6.81 -18.83 6.77
CA LEU A 351 -5.56 -18.32 7.30
C LEU A 351 -4.63 -18.08 6.10
N GLY A 352 -4.17 -16.85 5.95
CA GLY A 352 -3.21 -16.48 4.92
C GLY A 352 -1.79 -16.53 5.46
N ALA A 353 -0.84 -16.88 4.58
CA ALA A 353 0.59 -16.74 4.83
C ALA A 353 1.21 -15.89 3.73
N ALA A 354 1.96 -14.84 4.10
CA ALA A 354 2.58 -13.91 3.18
C ALA A 354 4.09 -13.88 3.33
N CYS A 355 4.82 -13.90 2.20
CA CYS A 355 6.25 -13.65 2.14
C CYS A 355 6.49 -12.14 2.10
N LEU A 356 7.06 -11.56 3.16
CA LEU A 356 7.21 -10.12 3.33
C LEU A 356 8.42 -9.54 2.60
N THR A 357 9.43 -10.35 2.35
CA THR A 357 10.69 -9.93 1.72
C THR A 357 10.89 -10.62 0.36
N PRO A 358 10.01 -10.36 -0.63
CA PRO A 358 10.09 -11.05 -1.92
C PRO A 358 11.36 -10.71 -2.68
N VAL A 359 11.90 -11.70 -3.37
CA VAL A 359 13.08 -11.56 -4.25
C VAL A 359 12.66 -11.33 -5.70
N SER A 360 11.53 -11.85 -6.11
CA SER A 360 10.96 -11.67 -7.46
C SER A 360 10.75 -10.20 -7.80
N ARG A 361 11.05 -9.80 -9.04
CA ARG A 361 10.89 -8.43 -9.54
C ARG A 361 10.20 -8.42 -10.88
N GLY A 362 9.23 -7.53 -11.01
CA GLY A 362 8.38 -7.33 -12.16
C GLY A 362 8.52 -5.96 -12.80
N THR A 363 7.55 -5.62 -13.63
CA THR A 363 7.55 -4.37 -14.41
C THR A 363 6.17 -3.76 -14.56
N VAL A 364 6.14 -2.43 -14.76
CA VAL A 364 4.99 -1.66 -15.26
C VAL A 364 5.38 -1.06 -16.59
N ARG A 365 4.64 -1.34 -17.65
CA ARG A 365 4.90 -0.81 -19.00
C ARG A 365 3.62 -0.27 -19.61
N LEU A 366 3.74 0.57 -20.62
CA LEU A 366 2.61 1.04 -21.42
C LEU A 366 2.35 0.07 -22.59
N SER A 367 1.07 -0.14 -22.95
CA SER A 367 0.69 -0.80 -24.21
C SER A 367 0.51 0.19 -25.36
N GLY A 368 0.40 1.48 -25.07
CA GLY A 368 0.21 2.56 -26.02
C GLY A 368 0.43 3.94 -25.37
N PRO A 369 0.38 5.04 -26.15
CA PRO A 369 0.76 6.37 -25.68
C PRO A 369 -0.31 7.12 -24.88
N GLY A 370 -1.54 6.65 -24.88
CA GLY A 370 -2.69 7.36 -24.30
C GLY A 370 -2.93 7.01 -22.83
N PRO A 371 -3.59 7.92 -22.06
CA PRO A 371 -3.93 7.67 -20.66
C PRO A 371 -5.03 6.61 -20.47
N GLY A 372 -5.78 6.29 -21.53
CA GLY A 372 -6.78 5.21 -21.56
C GLY A 372 -6.22 3.85 -22.00
N ASP A 373 -4.98 3.80 -22.47
CA ASP A 373 -4.35 2.55 -22.88
C ASP A 373 -4.05 1.68 -21.66
N ARG A 374 -4.24 0.36 -21.83
CA ARG A 374 -4.01 -0.60 -20.76
C ARG A 374 -2.55 -0.58 -20.29
N LEU A 375 -2.32 -0.60 -18.99
CA LEU A 375 -0.99 -0.86 -18.43
C LEU A 375 -0.68 -2.35 -18.52
N LEU A 376 0.56 -2.65 -18.89
CA LEU A 376 1.13 -3.99 -18.84
C LEU A 376 1.81 -4.15 -17.48
N ILE A 377 1.10 -4.74 -16.54
CA ILE A 377 1.56 -4.98 -15.18
C ILE A 377 1.94 -6.45 -15.07
N ASP A 378 3.21 -6.71 -14.82
CA ASP A 378 3.75 -8.05 -14.63
C ASP A 378 4.56 -8.08 -13.33
N HIS A 379 4.00 -8.69 -12.30
CA HIS A 379 4.67 -8.82 -11.00
C HIS A 379 5.76 -9.89 -10.99
N ARG A 380 5.71 -10.84 -11.94
CA ARG A 380 6.64 -11.96 -12.03
C ARG A 380 6.77 -12.72 -10.70
N TYR A 381 5.64 -12.92 -10.00
CA TYR A 381 5.63 -13.68 -8.75
C TYR A 381 6.34 -15.03 -8.91
N LEU A 382 7.06 -15.45 -7.88
CA LEU A 382 7.77 -16.73 -7.81
C LEU A 382 8.82 -16.94 -8.91
N SER A 383 9.28 -15.86 -9.57
CA SER A 383 10.25 -15.92 -10.66
C SER A 383 11.70 -15.80 -10.19
N ASP A 384 11.94 -15.68 -8.90
CA ASP A 384 13.29 -15.61 -8.34
C ASP A 384 14.06 -16.91 -8.61
N PRO A 385 15.30 -16.82 -9.14
CA PRO A 385 16.06 -18.01 -9.54
C PRO A 385 16.39 -18.98 -8.40
N GLY A 386 16.43 -18.48 -7.17
CA GLY A 386 16.72 -19.28 -5.98
C GLY A 386 15.51 -19.99 -5.40
N GLY A 387 14.28 -19.70 -5.87
CA GLY A 387 13.04 -20.27 -5.34
C GLY A 387 12.75 -19.87 -3.89
N HIS A 388 13.29 -18.73 -3.44
CA HIS A 388 13.09 -18.25 -2.07
C HIS A 388 11.63 -17.93 -1.77
N ASP A 389 10.96 -17.21 -2.68
CA ASP A 389 9.56 -16.80 -2.47
C ASP A 389 8.65 -18.02 -2.35
N ARG A 390 8.85 -19.02 -3.25
CA ARG A 390 8.11 -20.29 -3.22
C ARG A 390 8.38 -21.10 -1.94
N ALA A 391 9.63 -21.16 -1.51
CA ALA A 391 10.00 -21.91 -0.31
C ALA A 391 9.34 -21.33 0.95
N ARG A 392 9.30 -19.99 1.07
CA ARG A 392 8.65 -19.31 2.19
C ARG A 392 7.15 -19.55 2.20
N LEU A 393 6.49 -19.45 1.04
CA LEU A 393 5.06 -19.75 0.97
C LEU A 393 4.74 -21.22 1.29
N ALA A 394 5.61 -22.16 0.92
CA ALA A 394 5.43 -23.56 1.27
C ALA A 394 5.50 -23.77 2.79
N GLU A 395 6.49 -23.18 3.45
CA GLU A 395 6.61 -23.16 4.91
C GLU A 395 5.40 -22.48 5.55
N GLY A 396 4.90 -21.39 4.96
CA GLY A 396 3.69 -20.71 5.41
C GLY A 396 2.45 -21.60 5.38
N VAL A 397 2.26 -22.42 4.33
CA VAL A 397 1.15 -23.40 4.24
C VAL A 397 1.26 -24.44 5.37
N GLU A 398 2.46 -24.99 5.60
CA GLU A 398 2.71 -25.96 6.66
C GLU A 398 2.42 -25.36 8.04
N ARG A 399 2.88 -24.13 8.28
CA ARG A 399 2.66 -23.41 9.54
C ARG A 399 1.18 -23.10 9.80
N VAL A 400 0.44 -22.67 8.78
CA VAL A 400 -1.00 -22.45 8.86
C VAL A 400 -1.74 -23.74 9.22
N ARG A 401 -1.37 -24.86 8.61
CA ARG A 401 -1.95 -26.18 8.91
C ARG A 401 -1.68 -26.63 10.35
N GLU A 402 -0.46 -26.39 10.85
CA GLU A 402 -0.11 -26.64 12.24
C GLU A 402 -1.03 -25.85 13.19
N ILE A 403 -1.15 -24.54 12.97
CA ILE A 403 -2.01 -23.65 13.75
C ILE A 403 -3.48 -24.11 13.71
N ALA A 404 -4.00 -24.46 12.55
CA ALA A 404 -5.40 -24.92 12.39
C ALA A 404 -5.68 -26.24 13.13
N THR A 405 -4.67 -27.02 13.48
CA THR A 405 -4.82 -28.26 14.29
C THR A 405 -4.73 -28.04 15.79
N ALA A 406 -4.41 -26.83 16.24
CA ALA A 406 -4.33 -26.50 17.66
C ALA A 406 -5.70 -26.69 18.34
N PRO A 407 -5.73 -27.06 19.64
CA PRO A 407 -6.98 -27.30 20.37
C PRO A 407 -7.99 -26.17 20.27
N GLU A 408 -7.53 -24.92 20.19
CA GLU A 408 -8.29 -23.69 20.16
C GLU A 408 -9.09 -23.52 18.86
N LEU A 409 -8.61 -24.11 17.76
CA LEU A 409 -9.23 -23.99 16.43
C LEU A 409 -9.82 -25.30 15.91
N ARG A 410 -9.31 -26.46 16.30
CA ARG A 410 -9.69 -27.75 15.69
C ARG A 410 -11.18 -28.13 15.85
N THR A 411 -11.89 -27.54 16.82
CA THR A 411 -13.34 -27.74 17.00
C THR A 411 -14.17 -26.67 16.29
N LEU A 412 -13.54 -25.53 16.00
CA LEU A 412 -14.16 -24.38 15.32
C LEU A 412 -14.00 -24.45 13.80
N LEU A 413 -12.85 -24.93 13.33
CA LEU A 413 -12.58 -25.17 11.91
C LEU A 413 -12.81 -26.63 11.55
N GLY A 414 -13.52 -26.85 10.46
CA GLY A 414 -13.78 -28.15 9.89
C GLY A 414 -12.73 -28.58 8.86
N ARG A 415 -13.21 -29.13 7.76
CA ARG A 415 -12.36 -29.61 6.67
C ARG A 415 -11.64 -28.45 6.00
N GLU A 416 -10.33 -28.65 5.70
CA GLU A 416 -9.59 -27.81 4.78
C GLU A 416 -10.15 -27.96 3.36
N THR A 417 -10.62 -26.86 2.78
CA THR A 417 -11.28 -26.87 1.44
C THR A 417 -10.33 -26.45 0.33
N ARG A 418 -9.28 -25.66 0.65
CA ARG A 418 -8.25 -25.24 -0.28
C ARG A 418 -6.91 -25.10 0.47
N PRO A 419 -5.84 -25.74 0.00
CA PRO A 419 -5.77 -26.68 -1.14
C PRO A 419 -6.52 -28.00 -0.92
N GLY A 420 -6.88 -28.33 0.31
CA GLY A 420 -7.37 -29.64 0.70
C GLY A 420 -6.24 -30.55 1.23
N ARG A 421 -6.55 -31.39 2.21
CA ARG A 421 -5.54 -32.23 2.88
C ARG A 421 -4.86 -33.27 1.98
N ASP A 422 -5.48 -33.59 0.82
CA ASP A 422 -4.89 -34.50 -0.17
C ASP A 422 -3.66 -33.87 -0.84
N VAL A 423 -3.57 -32.53 -0.87
CA VAL A 423 -2.36 -31.82 -1.30
C VAL A 423 -1.36 -31.84 -0.14
N SER A 424 -0.56 -32.89 -0.09
CA SER A 424 0.43 -33.14 0.97
C SER A 424 1.81 -33.39 0.33
N GLY A 425 2.85 -33.22 1.06
CA GLY A 425 4.19 -33.39 0.52
C GLY A 425 4.68 -32.17 -0.31
N LYS A 426 6.00 -32.03 -0.31
CA LYS A 426 6.69 -30.82 -0.81
C LYS A 426 6.33 -30.47 -2.26
N GLN A 427 6.31 -31.45 -3.15
CA GLN A 427 6.06 -31.19 -4.58
C GLN A 427 4.62 -30.76 -4.87
N GLU A 428 3.66 -31.33 -4.13
CA GLU A 428 2.24 -31.01 -4.32
C GLU A 428 1.92 -29.62 -3.76
N ILE A 429 2.47 -29.28 -2.59
CA ILE A 429 2.38 -27.93 -2.01
C ILE A 429 3.02 -26.90 -2.96
N GLN A 430 4.19 -27.20 -3.54
CA GLN A 430 4.81 -26.30 -4.51
C GLN A 430 3.94 -26.11 -5.76
N ARG A 431 3.37 -27.17 -6.32
CA ARG A 431 2.44 -27.06 -7.46
C ARG A 431 1.19 -26.25 -7.10
N PHE A 432 0.67 -26.43 -5.91
CA PHE A 432 -0.43 -25.61 -5.42
C PHE A 432 -0.05 -24.13 -5.40
N ILE A 433 1.08 -23.77 -4.81
CA ILE A 433 1.58 -22.39 -4.72
C ILE A 433 1.77 -21.78 -6.11
N ASP A 434 2.32 -22.53 -7.07
CA ASP A 434 2.56 -22.06 -8.44
C ASP A 434 1.27 -21.57 -9.15
N HIS A 435 0.10 -22.03 -8.70
CA HIS A 435 -1.19 -21.64 -9.26
C HIS A 435 -2.08 -20.84 -8.31
N ALA A 436 -1.79 -20.87 -7.03
CA ALA A 436 -2.66 -20.33 -5.98
C ALA A 436 -2.09 -19.09 -5.28
N ALA A 437 -0.83 -18.77 -5.49
CA ALA A 437 -0.25 -17.55 -4.94
C ALA A 437 -1.00 -16.32 -5.45
N VAL A 438 -1.29 -15.42 -4.54
CA VAL A 438 -1.99 -14.16 -4.81
C VAL A 438 -1.16 -12.99 -4.31
N HIS A 439 -1.55 -11.79 -4.68
CA HIS A 439 -0.92 -10.56 -4.19
C HIS A 439 -1.43 -10.18 -2.80
N TYR A 440 -0.57 -9.54 -2.00
CA TYR A 440 -0.93 -9.02 -0.68
C TYR A 440 -1.35 -7.53 -0.73
N TYR A 441 -1.63 -7.01 -1.92
CA TYR A 441 -2.06 -5.63 -2.20
C TYR A 441 -1.03 -4.55 -1.86
N HIS A 442 0.26 -4.87 -1.82
CA HIS A 442 1.35 -3.99 -1.43
C HIS A 442 2.36 -3.67 -2.55
N PRO A 443 1.92 -3.40 -3.81
CA PRO A 443 2.85 -3.10 -4.90
C PRO A 443 3.70 -1.88 -4.59
N ALA A 444 5.01 -2.00 -4.86
CA ALA A 444 6.02 -1.00 -4.55
C ALA A 444 7.17 -1.01 -5.56
N GLY A 445 8.05 -0.04 -5.48
CA GLY A 445 9.38 -0.06 -6.06
C GLY A 445 9.53 0.31 -7.53
N SER A 446 8.45 0.58 -8.25
CA SER A 446 8.45 0.82 -9.71
C SER A 446 9.07 2.16 -10.16
N CYS A 447 9.45 3.03 -9.22
CA CYS A 447 10.23 4.25 -9.41
C CYS A 447 11.28 4.36 -8.29
N LYS A 448 12.07 3.30 -8.12
CA LYS A 448 12.99 3.08 -7.00
C LYS A 448 13.84 4.30 -6.68
N MET A 449 13.92 4.68 -5.39
CA MET A 449 14.90 5.67 -4.95
C MET A 449 16.28 5.04 -4.79
N GLY A 450 17.30 5.85 -5.08
CA GLY A 450 18.69 5.46 -4.98
C GLY A 450 19.62 6.55 -5.50
N PRO A 451 20.94 6.39 -5.31
CA PRO A 451 21.91 7.34 -5.83
C PRO A 451 21.93 7.33 -7.37
N ALA A 452 22.34 8.45 -7.99
CA ALA A 452 22.42 8.57 -9.44
C ALA A 452 23.41 7.57 -10.11
N SER A 453 24.28 6.94 -9.33
CA SER A 453 25.17 5.87 -9.78
C SER A 453 24.48 4.50 -9.93
N ASP A 454 23.29 4.33 -9.37
CA ASP A 454 22.47 3.14 -9.56
C ASP A 454 21.61 3.29 -10.80
N PRO A 455 21.86 2.52 -11.89
CA PRO A 455 21.14 2.68 -13.16
C PRO A 455 19.65 2.34 -13.08
N ASP A 456 19.23 1.64 -12.05
CA ASP A 456 17.81 1.30 -11.80
C ASP A 456 17.12 2.32 -10.91
N SER A 457 17.82 3.33 -10.37
CA SER A 457 17.20 4.39 -9.58
C SER A 457 16.49 5.41 -10.48
N VAL A 458 15.33 5.88 -10.00
CA VAL A 458 14.50 6.86 -10.70
C VAL A 458 14.51 8.20 -9.97
N VAL A 459 14.57 8.17 -8.65
CA VAL A 459 14.60 9.36 -7.81
C VAL A 459 15.73 9.29 -6.80
N ASP A 460 16.17 10.46 -6.33
CA ASP A 460 17.08 10.57 -5.19
C ASP A 460 16.37 10.40 -3.84
N SER A 461 17.11 10.52 -2.75
CA SER A 461 16.58 10.40 -1.37
C SER A 461 15.58 11.49 -0.97
N GLU A 462 15.46 12.57 -1.75
CA GLU A 462 14.46 13.62 -1.56
C GLU A 462 13.27 13.48 -2.51
N GLY A 463 13.21 12.37 -3.25
CA GLY A 463 12.15 12.07 -4.22
C GLY A 463 12.27 12.84 -5.53
N LEU A 464 13.34 13.58 -5.76
CA LEU A 464 13.57 14.31 -7.02
C LEU A 464 13.93 13.33 -8.14
N VAL A 465 13.23 13.43 -9.27
CA VAL A 465 13.49 12.58 -10.45
C VAL A 465 14.87 12.94 -11.04
N HIS A 466 15.73 11.95 -11.21
CA HIS A 466 17.06 12.15 -11.78
C HIS A 466 16.97 12.85 -13.14
N GLY A 467 17.70 13.94 -13.30
CA GLY A 467 17.79 14.72 -14.54
C GLY A 467 16.61 15.66 -14.82
N ILE A 468 15.60 15.77 -13.94
CA ILE A 468 14.46 16.69 -14.12
C ILE A 468 14.27 17.57 -12.88
N GLU A 469 14.59 18.84 -12.99
CA GLU A 469 14.34 19.80 -11.91
C GLU A 469 12.84 20.04 -11.71
N GLY A 470 12.41 20.12 -10.44
CA GLY A 470 11.01 20.41 -10.07
C GLY A 470 10.03 19.25 -10.26
N LEU A 471 10.49 18.05 -10.62
CA LEU A 471 9.68 16.84 -10.69
C LEU A 471 10.04 15.88 -9.55
N TYR A 472 9.07 15.52 -8.75
CA TYR A 472 9.23 14.63 -7.59
C TYR A 472 8.28 13.44 -7.68
N ILE A 473 8.67 12.32 -7.07
CA ILE A 473 7.78 11.19 -6.82
C ILE A 473 7.75 10.92 -5.33
N ALA A 474 6.57 10.74 -4.79
CA ALA A 474 6.39 10.46 -3.37
C ALA A 474 5.17 9.56 -3.16
N ASP A 475 5.38 8.27 -3.29
CA ASP A 475 4.45 7.20 -2.96
C ASP A 475 5.21 5.87 -2.83
N ALA A 476 4.50 4.75 -2.73
CA ALA A 476 5.12 3.43 -2.59
C ALA A 476 6.03 3.03 -3.78
N SER A 477 5.91 3.71 -4.93
CA SER A 477 6.78 3.41 -6.09
C SER A 477 8.26 3.70 -5.83
N ILE A 478 8.58 4.60 -4.88
CA ILE A 478 9.98 4.94 -4.59
C ILE A 478 10.67 3.95 -3.65
N MET A 479 9.96 3.04 -2.99
CA MET A 479 10.55 2.07 -2.07
C MET A 479 11.61 1.22 -2.77
N PRO A 480 12.87 1.16 -2.31
CA PRO A 480 13.89 0.28 -2.89
C PRO A 480 13.54 -1.20 -2.74
N ALA A 481 13.00 -1.54 -1.57
CA ALA A 481 12.38 -2.80 -1.23
C ALA A 481 11.08 -2.52 -0.46
N VAL A 482 10.06 -3.35 -0.63
CA VAL A 482 8.82 -3.26 0.15
C VAL A 482 9.13 -3.52 1.63
N THR A 483 8.45 -2.82 2.52
CA THR A 483 8.58 -3.02 3.96
C THR A 483 8.02 -4.37 4.40
N SER A 484 8.55 -4.94 5.47
CA SER A 484 8.10 -6.21 6.06
C SER A 484 6.76 -6.03 6.80
N GLY A 485 5.74 -5.54 6.09
CA GLY A 485 4.42 -5.25 6.62
C GLY A 485 3.52 -4.54 5.61
N ASN A 486 2.35 -4.12 6.07
CA ASN A 486 1.38 -3.39 5.26
C ASN A 486 1.94 -2.01 4.87
N THR A 487 1.79 -1.62 3.62
CA THR A 487 2.49 -0.44 3.05
C THR A 487 1.79 0.90 3.29
N ASN A 488 0.59 0.93 3.88
CA ASN A 488 -0.17 2.18 4.03
C ASN A 488 0.55 3.20 4.94
N MET A 489 0.97 2.80 6.14
CA MET A 489 1.68 3.69 7.06
C MET A 489 3.08 4.09 6.54
N PRO A 490 3.92 3.18 6.03
CA PRO A 490 5.17 3.56 5.36
C PRO A 490 4.97 4.55 4.22
N THR A 491 3.89 4.41 3.43
CA THR A 491 3.56 5.35 2.35
C THR A 491 3.15 6.74 2.90
N ALA A 492 2.44 6.81 4.02
CA ALA A 492 2.16 8.08 4.68
C ALA A 492 3.45 8.76 5.17
N VAL A 493 4.39 7.99 5.73
CA VAL A 493 5.71 8.46 6.16
C VAL A 493 6.55 8.97 4.99
N ILE A 494 6.49 8.30 3.82
CA ILE A 494 7.09 8.82 2.58
C ILE A 494 6.52 10.22 2.26
N GLY A 495 5.21 10.37 2.32
CA GLY A 495 4.55 11.67 2.10
C GLY A 495 4.99 12.74 3.11
N GLU A 496 5.05 12.40 4.39
CA GLU A 496 5.54 13.30 5.46
C GLU A 496 7.00 13.72 5.24
N ARG A 497 7.87 12.75 4.92
CA ARG A 497 9.31 12.97 4.69
C ARG A 497 9.55 13.91 3.51
N ILE A 498 8.92 13.63 2.37
CA ILE A 498 9.09 14.44 1.16
C ILE A 498 8.45 15.83 1.35
N ALA A 499 7.29 15.93 1.99
CA ALA A 499 6.69 17.23 2.29
C ALA A 499 7.60 18.12 3.14
N ARG A 500 8.28 17.55 4.15
CA ARG A 500 9.26 18.29 4.97
C ARG A 500 10.43 18.81 4.13
N SER A 501 10.97 17.98 3.24
CA SER A 501 12.00 18.40 2.29
C SER A 501 11.54 19.56 1.44
N LEU A 502 10.37 19.45 0.82
CA LEU A 502 9.78 20.50 -0.02
C LEU A 502 9.50 21.81 0.70
N LEU A 503 9.32 21.76 2.02
CA LEU A 503 9.17 22.93 2.91
C LEU A 503 10.52 23.47 3.42
N GLY A 504 11.64 22.86 3.08
CA GLY A 504 12.97 23.23 3.58
C GLY A 504 13.21 22.87 5.06
N LEU A 505 12.42 21.92 5.60
CA LEU A 505 12.50 21.48 7.00
C LEU A 505 13.39 20.24 7.15
N THR A 506 14.59 20.29 6.57
CA THR A 506 15.51 19.14 6.46
C THR A 506 16.34 18.87 7.72
N ARG A 507 16.29 19.73 8.75
CA ARG A 507 16.98 19.43 10.01
C ARG A 507 16.35 18.22 10.69
N PRO A 508 17.19 17.29 11.27
CA PRO A 508 16.67 16.24 12.14
C PRO A 508 15.72 16.86 13.16
N LEU A 509 14.60 16.22 13.42
CA LEU A 509 13.77 16.58 14.56
C LEU A 509 14.68 16.37 15.78
N ALA A 510 14.95 17.45 16.55
CA ALA A 510 15.81 17.38 17.72
C ALA A 510 15.36 16.20 18.59
N ASP A 511 16.32 15.44 19.12
CA ASP A 511 16.09 14.34 20.05
C ASP A 511 15.27 14.85 21.26
N GLY A 512 13.98 14.94 21.10
CA GLY A 512 13.03 15.03 22.21
C GLY A 512 13.02 13.65 22.85
N GLY A 513 13.62 13.54 24.04
CA GLY A 513 13.86 12.28 24.71
C GLY A 513 12.71 11.29 24.60
N GLY A 514 13.05 10.06 24.25
CA GLY A 514 12.19 8.87 24.34
C GLY A 514 10.88 8.98 23.58
N HIS A 515 10.90 9.04 22.26
CA HIS A 515 9.69 8.86 21.47
C HIS A 515 9.39 7.37 21.31
N SER A 516 8.79 6.77 22.35
CA SER A 516 7.90 5.63 22.14
C SER A 516 6.69 6.13 21.34
N VAL A 517 6.21 5.36 20.38
CA VAL A 517 4.91 5.59 19.75
C VAL A 517 3.87 5.73 20.86
N PRO A 518 2.95 6.72 20.84
CA PRO A 518 2.00 6.93 21.92
C PRO A 518 1.26 5.65 22.28
N ALA A 519 1.16 5.35 23.57
CA ALA A 519 0.44 4.22 24.10
C ALA A 519 -1.05 4.25 23.70
#